data_7ad0043131261d358fa30dfb2538bf15
#
_entry.id   7ad0043131261d358fa30dfb2538bf15
#
_cell.length_a   1.000
_cell.length_b   1.000
_cell.length_c   1.000
_cell.angle_alpha   90.00
_cell.angle_beta   90.00
_cell.angle_gamma   90.00
#
_symmetry.space_group_name_H-M   'P 1'
#
loop_
_entity.id
_entity.type
_entity.pdbx_description
1 polymer ?
#
loop_
_entity_poly.entity_id
_entity_poly.type
_entity_poly.pdbx_seq_one_letter_code
_entity_poly.pdbx_strand_id
1 'polypeptide(L)'
;YGMTYVILLGEIDLSIGSIIAVSGMVAAQAFAMGFGFVPTVVFTLAAGAIMGGLNGVLSAKLMLPSFIVTVATMGIYRGMVSLPTNGAPEIIENDTWLTIGSENWLGLPIIIWIVGVLFIFNYILLSKTVFGRRIYLSGGNKEAAIYSGIRVDRIKIIVFMLSGVMAAISGILLSSRLSSAQTNACLLYTSL
;
A
#
# COMPACT_ATOMS: atom_id res chain seq x y z
N TYR A 1 7.33 5.35 -0.42
CA TYR A 1 7.48 5.19 -1.89
C TYR A 1 6.12 5.27 -2.60
N GLY A 2 5.07 4.56 -2.15
CA GLY A 2 3.76 4.62 -2.81
C GLY A 2 3.22 6.03 -2.94
N MET A 3 3.24 6.80 -1.85
CA MET A 3 2.79 8.19 -1.82
C MET A 3 3.56 9.09 -2.81
N THR A 4 4.84 8.83 -3.08
CA THR A 4 5.63 9.61 -4.03
C THR A 4 5.01 9.62 -5.43
N TYR A 5 4.50 8.47 -5.91
CA TYR A 5 3.85 8.40 -7.21
C TYR A 5 2.55 9.20 -7.26
N VAL A 6 1.77 9.15 -6.16
CA VAL A 6 0.50 9.87 -6.03
C VAL A 6 0.74 11.38 -6.05
N ILE A 7 1.73 11.86 -5.26
CA ILE A 7 2.11 13.28 -5.21
C ILE A 7 2.66 13.75 -6.56
N LEU A 8 3.49 12.96 -7.23
CA LEU A 8 4.01 13.32 -8.56
C LEU A 8 2.91 13.44 -9.62
N LEU A 9 1.78 12.74 -9.43
CA LEU A 9 0.61 12.87 -10.28
C LEU A 9 -0.26 14.09 -9.92
N GLY A 10 0.08 14.84 -8.85
CA GLY A 10 -0.71 15.95 -8.33
C GLY A 10 -1.95 15.51 -7.53
N GLU A 11 -1.96 14.28 -7.01
CA GLU A 11 -3.08 13.70 -6.26
C GLU A 11 -2.69 13.49 -4.79
N ILE A 12 -3.70 13.23 -3.93
CA ILE A 12 -3.50 12.98 -2.50
C ILE A 12 -4.19 11.67 -2.13
N ASP A 13 -3.48 10.80 -1.39
CA ASP A 13 -4.01 9.53 -0.88
C ASP A 13 -3.89 9.48 0.64
N LEU A 14 -4.99 9.69 1.34
CA LEU A 14 -5.06 9.64 2.81
C LEU A 14 -5.41 8.23 3.33
N SER A 15 -5.74 7.28 2.45
CA SER A 15 -6.13 5.93 2.83
C SER A 15 -4.96 4.99 3.13
N ILE A 16 -3.72 5.40 2.82
CA ILE A 16 -2.53 4.55 2.93
C ILE A 16 -2.40 3.92 4.32
N GLY A 17 -2.59 4.70 5.39
CA GLY A 17 -2.51 4.19 6.78
C GLY A 17 -3.53 3.11 7.08
N SER A 18 -4.77 3.25 6.57
CA SER A 18 -5.81 2.22 6.74
C SER A 18 -5.55 0.99 5.87
N ILE A 19 -4.99 1.15 4.67
CA ILE A 19 -4.57 0.02 3.83
C ILE A 19 -3.45 -0.78 4.50
N ILE A 20 -2.49 -0.13 5.18
CA ILE A 20 -1.45 -0.80 5.98
C ILE A 20 -2.09 -1.67 7.07
N ALA A 21 -3.05 -1.11 7.82
CA ALA A 21 -3.73 -1.83 8.89
C ALA A 21 -4.56 -3.03 8.37
N VAL A 22 -5.36 -2.82 7.31
CA VAL A 22 -6.14 -3.92 6.68
C VAL A 22 -5.19 -5.01 6.17
N SER A 23 -4.08 -4.63 5.53
CA SER A 23 -3.11 -5.59 4.99
C SER A 23 -2.48 -6.44 6.10
N GLY A 24 -2.13 -5.85 7.24
CA GLY A 24 -1.67 -6.61 8.41
C GLY A 24 -2.74 -7.57 8.93
N MET A 25 -4.01 -7.14 8.99
CA MET A 25 -5.12 -7.99 9.44
C MET A 25 -5.41 -9.13 8.45
N VAL A 26 -5.36 -8.86 7.13
CA VAL A 26 -5.50 -9.91 6.10
C VAL A 26 -4.41 -10.97 6.26
N ALA A 27 -3.16 -10.56 6.55
CA ALA A 27 -2.08 -11.51 6.79
C ALA A 27 -2.35 -12.37 8.04
N ALA A 28 -2.76 -11.75 9.15
CA ALA A 28 -3.07 -12.47 10.39
C ALA A 28 -4.20 -13.48 10.18
N GLN A 29 -5.30 -13.07 9.55
CA GLN A 29 -6.44 -13.94 9.25
C GLN A 29 -6.06 -15.08 8.29
N ALA A 30 -5.23 -14.84 7.29
CA ALA A 30 -4.75 -15.89 6.41
C ALA A 30 -3.96 -16.97 7.17
N PHE A 31 -3.09 -16.57 8.11
CA PHE A 31 -2.40 -17.53 8.98
C PHE A 31 -3.35 -18.26 9.92
N ALA A 32 -4.32 -17.57 10.52
CA ALA A 32 -5.33 -18.19 11.36
C ALA A 32 -6.18 -19.25 10.62
N MET A 33 -6.38 -19.05 9.31
CA MET A 33 -7.03 -20.03 8.41
C MET A 33 -6.10 -21.17 7.98
N GLY A 34 -4.84 -21.20 8.41
CA GLY A 34 -3.87 -22.24 8.08
C GLY A 34 -3.15 -22.07 6.73
N PHE A 35 -3.22 -20.89 6.11
CA PHE A 35 -2.46 -20.64 4.90
C PHE A 35 -0.95 -20.52 5.20
N GLY A 36 -0.13 -21.04 4.29
CA GLY A 36 1.33 -20.89 4.38
C GLY A 36 1.80 -19.48 4.05
N PHE A 37 3.10 -19.23 4.23
CA PHE A 37 3.75 -17.93 4.02
C PHE A 37 3.47 -17.32 2.63
N VAL A 38 3.73 -18.07 1.56
CA VAL A 38 3.60 -17.54 0.19
C VAL A 38 2.16 -17.13 -0.18
N PRO A 39 1.13 -17.98 0.04
CA PRO A 39 -0.26 -17.58 -0.17
C PRO A 39 -0.65 -16.35 0.66
N THR A 40 -0.23 -16.25 1.91
CA THR A 40 -0.51 -15.09 2.78
C THR A 40 0.05 -13.81 2.19
N VAL A 41 1.30 -13.81 1.73
CA VAL A 41 1.91 -12.64 1.07
C VAL A 41 1.12 -12.25 -0.18
N VAL A 42 0.75 -13.22 -1.02
CA VAL A 42 -0.02 -12.96 -2.25
C VAL A 42 -1.39 -12.35 -1.93
N PHE A 43 -2.13 -12.91 -0.97
CA PHE A 43 -3.43 -12.36 -0.56
C PHE A 43 -3.31 -10.95 0.00
N THR A 44 -2.30 -10.70 0.80
CA THR A 44 -2.06 -9.37 1.39
C THR A 44 -1.74 -8.33 0.33
N LEU A 45 -0.85 -8.66 -0.63
CA LEU A 45 -0.52 -7.76 -1.74
C LEU A 45 -1.72 -7.52 -2.67
N ALA A 46 -2.50 -8.57 -2.95
CA ALA A 46 -3.72 -8.47 -3.74
C ALA A 46 -4.76 -7.57 -3.07
N ALA A 47 -4.96 -7.71 -1.75
CA ALA A 47 -5.85 -6.84 -0.99
C ALA A 47 -5.44 -5.38 -1.08
N GLY A 48 -4.15 -5.06 -0.91
CA GLY A 48 -3.63 -3.70 -1.06
C GLY A 48 -3.80 -3.17 -2.49
N ALA A 49 -3.52 -4.00 -3.51
CA ALA A 49 -3.72 -3.63 -4.91
C ALA A 49 -5.19 -3.31 -5.23
N ILE A 50 -6.12 -4.13 -4.71
CA ILE A 50 -7.57 -3.95 -4.91
C ILE A 50 -8.03 -2.66 -4.24
N MET A 51 -7.67 -2.42 -2.97
CA MET A 51 -8.05 -1.22 -2.24
C MET A 51 -7.50 0.06 -2.88
N GLY A 52 -6.23 0.08 -3.24
CA GLY A 52 -5.64 1.19 -3.99
C GLY A 52 -6.27 1.35 -5.37
N GLY A 53 -6.49 0.24 -6.09
CA GLY A 53 -7.15 0.24 -7.39
C GLY A 53 -8.58 0.79 -7.34
N LEU A 54 -9.37 0.46 -6.31
CA LEU A 54 -10.70 1.02 -6.08
C LEU A 54 -10.64 2.55 -5.92
N ASN A 55 -9.71 3.07 -5.10
CA ASN A 55 -9.50 4.51 -4.97
C ASN A 55 -9.16 5.16 -6.31
N GLY A 56 -8.26 4.52 -7.07
CA GLY A 56 -7.87 4.98 -8.40
C GLY A 56 -9.04 5.00 -9.38
N VAL A 57 -9.86 3.95 -9.41
CA VAL A 57 -11.05 3.85 -10.29
C VAL A 57 -12.10 4.89 -9.92
N LEU A 58 -12.43 4.99 -8.63
CA LEU A 58 -13.42 5.98 -8.16
C LEU A 58 -12.97 7.40 -8.49
N SER A 59 -11.70 7.72 -8.25
CA SER A 59 -11.18 9.06 -8.52
C SER A 59 -11.02 9.36 -10.02
N ALA A 60 -10.63 8.36 -10.84
CA ALA A 60 -10.42 8.58 -12.27
C ALA A 60 -11.72 8.57 -13.07
N LYS A 61 -12.63 7.61 -12.81
CA LYS A 61 -13.84 7.44 -13.61
C LYS A 61 -15.01 8.34 -13.17
N LEU A 62 -15.14 8.57 -11.85
CA LEU A 62 -16.19 9.43 -11.32
C LEU A 62 -15.76 10.90 -11.29
N MET A 63 -14.54 11.23 -11.76
CA MET A 63 -13.96 12.58 -11.77
C MET A 63 -13.99 13.26 -10.39
N LEU A 64 -13.99 12.47 -9.33
CA LEU A 64 -13.97 12.98 -7.97
C LEU A 64 -12.54 13.35 -7.55
N PRO A 65 -12.37 14.43 -6.77
CA PRO A 65 -11.08 14.73 -6.16
C PRO A 65 -10.57 13.53 -5.33
N SER A 66 -9.33 13.12 -5.57
CA SER A 66 -8.77 11.92 -4.91
C SER A 66 -8.78 12.02 -3.39
N PHE A 67 -8.57 13.21 -2.87
CA PHE A 67 -8.58 13.45 -1.44
C PHE A 67 -9.95 13.10 -0.81
N ILE A 68 -11.08 13.44 -1.46
CA ILE A 68 -12.44 13.13 -0.98
C ILE A 68 -12.66 11.60 -0.99
N VAL A 69 -12.28 10.95 -2.09
CA VAL A 69 -12.38 9.50 -2.23
C VAL A 69 -11.56 8.79 -1.16
N THR A 70 -10.30 9.21 -0.97
CA THR A 70 -9.39 8.52 -0.05
C THR A 70 -9.72 8.77 1.42
N VAL A 71 -10.30 9.93 1.78
CA VAL A 71 -10.84 10.15 3.14
C VAL A 71 -12.04 9.24 3.40
N ALA A 72 -12.96 9.14 2.46
CA ALA A 72 -14.13 8.28 2.61
C ALA A 72 -13.73 6.80 2.72
N THR A 73 -12.86 6.32 1.84
CA THR A 73 -12.37 4.94 1.87
C THR A 73 -11.48 4.67 3.08
N MET A 74 -10.73 5.64 3.58
CA MET A 74 -9.99 5.53 4.85
C MET A 74 -10.93 5.15 6.01
N GLY A 75 -12.10 5.80 6.11
CA GLY A 75 -13.11 5.45 7.13
C GLY A 75 -13.65 4.04 6.95
N ILE A 76 -13.95 3.64 5.71
CA ILE A 76 -14.44 2.28 5.39
C ILE A 76 -13.37 1.24 5.76
N TYR A 77 -12.13 1.42 5.32
CA TYR A 77 -11.04 0.48 5.60
C TYR A 77 -10.72 0.38 7.10
N ARG A 78 -10.83 1.49 7.85
CA ARG A 78 -10.74 1.45 9.33
C ARG A 78 -11.82 0.57 9.96
N GLY A 79 -13.05 0.69 9.50
CA GLY A 79 -14.13 -0.18 9.96
C GLY A 79 -13.85 -1.64 9.64
N MET A 80 -13.35 -1.95 8.44
CA MET A 80 -13.02 -3.31 8.02
C MET A 80 -11.94 -3.97 8.89
N VAL A 81 -10.93 -3.24 9.35
CA VAL A 81 -9.88 -3.79 10.22
C VAL A 81 -10.44 -4.36 11.51
N SER A 82 -11.47 -3.74 12.07
CA SER A 82 -12.03 -4.12 13.36
C SER A 82 -13.02 -5.29 13.29
N LEU A 83 -13.55 -5.61 12.10
CA LEU A 83 -14.59 -6.62 11.92
C LEU A 83 -14.16 -8.04 12.36
N PRO A 84 -12.96 -8.55 12.00
CA PRO A 84 -12.61 -9.95 12.32
C PRO A 84 -12.40 -10.21 13.80
N THR A 85 -11.93 -9.20 14.56
CA THR A 85 -11.45 -9.37 15.94
C THR A 85 -12.16 -8.49 16.95
N ASN A 86 -13.25 -7.81 16.56
CA ASN A 86 -13.94 -6.81 17.38
C ASN A 86 -12.97 -5.72 17.91
N GLY A 87 -11.96 -5.37 17.13
CA GLY A 87 -10.98 -4.33 17.47
C GLY A 87 -9.79 -4.83 18.30
N ALA A 88 -9.70 -6.11 18.64
CA ALA A 88 -8.54 -6.67 19.33
C ALA A 88 -7.37 -6.89 18.35
N PRO A 89 -6.11 -6.76 18.80
CA PRO A 89 -4.96 -7.19 18.00
C PRO A 89 -4.99 -8.70 17.75
N GLU A 90 -4.60 -9.12 16.55
CA GLU A 90 -4.47 -10.54 16.18
C GLU A 90 -2.99 -10.94 16.21
N ILE A 91 -2.65 -11.99 16.96
CA ILE A 91 -1.28 -12.48 17.07
C ILE A 91 -0.96 -13.34 15.85
N ILE A 92 0.25 -13.23 15.32
CA ILE A 92 0.75 -14.03 14.21
C ILE A 92 1.82 -15.00 14.74
N GLU A 93 1.49 -16.28 14.78
CA GLU A 93 2.40 -17.39 15.21
C GLU A 93 2.94 -18.12 13.99
N ASN A 94 3.79 -17.46 13.20
CA ASN A 94 4.47 -18.09 12.07
C ASN A 94 5.95 -17.71 12.06
N ASP A 95 6.84 -18.68 12.27
CA ASP A 95 8.28 -18.45 12.41
C ASP A 95 8.87 -17.73 11.21
N THR A 96 8.52 -18.11 9.98
CA THR A 96 9.01 -17.46 8.75
C THR A 96 8.56 -16.00 8.66
N TRP A 97 7.36 -15.68 9.15
CA TRP A 97 6.87 -14.30 9.19
C TRP A 97 7.62 -13.47 10.21
N LEU A 98 7.84 -14.02 11.38
CA LEU A 98 8.55 -13.37 12.49
C LEU A 98 10.03 -13.12 12.16
N THR A 99 10.67 -14.04 11.43
CA THR A 99 12.06 -13.92 10.95
C THR A 99 12.28 -12.61 10.17
N ILE A 100 11.33 -12.21 9.31
CA ILE A 100 11.43 -10.96 8.53
C ILE A 100 11.56 -9.74 9.44
N GLY A 101 10.82 -9.72 10.55
CA GLY A 101 10.77 -8.59 11.48
C GLY A 101 11.85 -8.56 12.54
N SER A 102 12.39 -9.71 12.91
CA SER A 102 13.26 -9.89 14.08
C SER A 102 14.71 -10.23 13.77
N GLU A 103 14.99 -10.89 12.64
CA GLU A 103 16.34 -11.35 12.33
C GLU A 103 17.21 -10.32 11.63
N ASN A 104 18.52 -10.48 11.84
CA ASN A 104 19.55 -9.68 11.20
C ASN A 104 20.27 -10.50 10.13
N TRP A 105 20.47 -9.92 8.97
CA TRP A 105 21.30 -10.46 7.91
C TRP A 105 22.48 -9.53 7.65
N LEU A 106 23.70 -10.05 7.64
CA LEU A 106 24.96 -9.27 7.52
C LEU A 106 25.07 -8.10 8.55
N GLY A 107 24.56 -8.30 9.77
CA GLY A 107 24.61 -7.30 10.83
C GLY A 107 23.54 -6.20 10.76
N LEU A 108 22.64 -6.25 9.78
CA LEU A 108 21.52 -5.31 9.63
C LEU A 108 20.17 -6.05 9.63
N PRO A 109 19.10 -5.45 10.19
CA PRO A 109 17.76 -6.02 10.13
C PRO A 109 17.33 -6.32 8.68
N ILE A 110 16.68 -7.46 8.45
CA ILE A 110 16.20 -7.88 7.11
C ILE A 110 15.31 -6.80 6.49
N ILE A 111 14.54 -6.08 7.29
CA ILE A 111 13.68 -4.97 6.84
C ILE A 111 14.48 -3.91 6.04
N ILE A 112 15.71 -3.59 6.46
CA ILE A 112 16.55 -2.59 5.77
C ILE A 112 16.88 -3.06 4.35
N TRP A 113 17.18 -4.34 4.17
CA TRP A 113 17.45 -4.92 2.86
C TRP A 113 16.23 -4.89 1.96
N ILE A 114 15.06 -5.25 2.50
CA ILE A 114 13.79 -5.17 1.74
C ILE A 114 13.52 -3.73 1.30
N VAL A 115 13.64 -2.75 2.21
CA VAL A 115 13.45 -1.33 1.91
C VAL A 115 14.46 -0.84 0.88
N GLY A 116 15.72 -1.29 0.94
CA GLY A 116 16.77 -0.97 -0.03
C GLY A 116 16.44 -1.51 -1.43
N VAL A 117 16.01 -2.76 -1.53
CA VAL A 117 15.58 -3.36 -2.81
C VAL A 117 14.36 -2.62 -3.37
N LEU A 118 13.38 -2.30 -2.53
CA LEU A 118 12.22 -1.51 -2.94
C LEU A 118 12.62 -0.11 -3.39
N PHE A 119 13.61 0.52 -2.76
CA PHE A 119 14.12 1.82 -3.18
C PHE A 119 14.70 1.75 -4.60
N ILE A 120 15.58 0.78 -4.86
CA ILE A 120 16.18 0.57 -6.18
C ILE A 120 15.10 0.29 -7.23
N PHE A 121 14.15 -0.58 -6.91
CA PHE A 121 13.03 -0.89 -7.80
C PHE A 121 12.22 0.36 -8.15
N ASN A 122 11.82 1.14 -7.15
CA ASN A 122 11.04 2.36 -7.35
C ASN A 122 11.85 3.45 -8.09
N TYR A 123 13.15 3.57 -7.82
CA TYR A 123 14.04 4.46 -8.56
C TYR A 123 14.08 4.09 -10.05
N ILE A 124 14.29 2.82 -10.38
CA ILE A 124 14.31 2.36 -11.78
C ILE A 124 12.95 2.60 -12.43
N LEU A 125 11.86 2.24 -11.75
CA LEU A 125 10.50 2.39 -12.27
C LEU A 125 10.18 3.86 -12.60
N LEU A 126 10.58 4.79 -11.73
CA LEU A 126 10.28 6.20 -11.89
C LEU A 126 11.24 6.89 -12.89
N SER A 127 12.56 6.60 -12.81
CA SER A 127 13.58 7.34 -13.57
C SER A 127 13.90 6.72 -14.92
N LYS A 128 13.74 5.39 -15.09
CA LYS A 128 14.23 4.68 -16.28
C LYS A 128 13.10 4.13 -17.17
N THR A 129 11.84 4.17 -16.73
CA THR A 129 10.74 3.59 -17.51
C THR A 129 9.86 4.63 -18.21
N VAL A 130 9.13 4.18 -19.22
CA VAL A 130 8.08 4.98 -19.91
C VAL A 130 6.97 5.34 -18.92
N PHE A 131 6.68 4.45 -17.98
CA PHE A 131 5.65 4.67 -16.96
C PHE A 131 5.99 5.88 -16.08
N GLY A 132 7.21 5.97 -15.56
CA GLY A 132 7.66 7.13 -14.77
C GLY A 132 7.55 8.43 -15.56
N ARG A 133 8.02 8.46 -16.81
CA ARG A 133 7.87 9.65 -17.67
C ARG A 133 6.42 10.09 -17.86
N ARG A 134 5.49 9.13 -18.03
CA ARG A 134 4.07 9.44 -18.15
C ARG A 134 3.49 10.01 -16.86
N ILE A 135 3.94 9.56 -15.68
CA ILE A 135 3.54 10.14 -14.40
C ILE A 135 3.95 11.61 -14.33
N TYR A 136 5.23 11.93 -14.60
CA TYR A 136 5.70 13.31 -14.59
C TYR A 136 4.95 14.21 -15.57
N LEU A 137 4.71 13.74 -16.80
CA LEU A 137 3.95 14.49 -17.79
C LEU A 137 2.50 14.73 -17.36
N SER A 138 1.84 13.69 -16.81
CA SER A 138 0.46 13.79 -16.39
C SER A 138 0.26 14.68 -15.16
N GLY A 139 1.23 14.71 -14.25
CA GLY A 139 1.18 15.56 -13.06
C GLY A 139 1.59 17.00 -13.35
N GLY A 140 2.53 17.22 -14.28
CA GLY A 140 3.00 18.58 -14.65
C GLY A 140 1.96 19.36 -15.47
N ASN A 141 1.35 18.73 -16.47
CA ASN A 141 0.29 19.33 -17.27
C ASN A 141 -0.64 18.25 -17.84
N LYS A 142 -1.78 18.07 -17.18
CA LYS A 142 -2.77 17.06 -17.55
C LYS A 142 -3.31 17.22 -18.97
N GLU A 143 -3.58 18.46 -19.40
CA GLU A 143 -4.11 18.73 -20.73
C GLU A 143 -3.08 18.41 -21.81
N ALA A 144 -1.82 18.86 -21.64
CA ALA A 144 -0.76 18.55 -22.57
C ALA A 144 -0.49 17.03 -22.66
N ALA A 145 -0.59 16.31 -21.54
CA ALA A 145 -0.49 14.85 -21.51
C ALA A 145 -1.59 14.18 -22.35
N ILE A 146 -2.85 14.63 -22.21
CA ILE A 146 -4.00 14.13 -23.01
C ILE A 146 -3.77 14.41 -24.49
N TYR A 147 -3.37 15.61 -24.88
CA TYR A 147 -3.08 15.93 -26.28
C TYR A 147 -1.91 15.12 -26.86
N SER A 148 -0.98 14.69 -25.99
CA SER A 148 0.11 13.77 -26.36
C SER A 148 -0.32 12.29 -26.42
N GLY A 149 -1.61 11.99 -26.31
CA GLY A 149 -2.16 10.64 -26.40
C GLY A 149 -2.00 9.79 -25.12
N ILE A 150 -1.63 10.42 -23.97
CA ILE A 150 -1.50 9.70 -22.70
C ILE A 150 -2.88 9.53 -22.06
N ARG A 151 -3.23 8.28 -21.74
CA ARG A 151 -4.48 7.97 -21.03
C ARG A 151 -4.28 8.22 -19.52
N VAL A 152 -4.44 9.48 -19.09
CA VAL A 152 -4.20 9.93 -17.72
C VAL A 152 -5.00 9.12 -16.70
N ASP A 153 -6.26 8.76 -17.01
CA ASP A 153 -7.10 7.95 -16.12
C ASP A 153 -6.49 6.57 -15.81
N ARG A 154 -5.89 5.92 -16.81
CA ARG A 154 -5.21 4.63 -16.60
C ARG A 154 -3.95 4.80 -15.74
N ILE A 155 -3.18 5.86 -15.97
CA ILE A 155 -2.02 6.18 -15.16
C ILE A 155 -2.43 6.38 -13.71
N LYS A 156 -3.50 7.15 -13.47
CA LYS A 156 -4.05 7.41 -12.14
C LYS A 156 -4.43 6.10 -11.43
N ILE A 157 -5.18 5.21 -12.09
CA ILE A 157 -5.58 3.93 -11.51
C ILE A 157 -4.36 3.07 -11.15
N ILE A 158 -3.37 2.96 -12.05
CA ILE A 158 -2.16 2.17 -11.81
C ILE A 158 -1.33 2.76 -10.65
N VAL A 159 -1.23 4.08 -10.57
CA VAL A 159 -0.51 4.77 -9.49
C VAL A 159 -1.14 4.49 -8.13
N PHE A 160 -2.47 4.58 -8.02
CA PHE A 160 -3.17 4.25 -6.77
C PHE A 160 -3.07 2.76 -6.42
N MET A 161 -3.15 1.88 -7.41
CA MET A 161 -2.91 0.43 -7.21
C MET A 161 -1.50 0.15 -6.69
N LEU A 162 -0.48 0.79 -7.29
CA LEU A 162 0.90 0.66 -6.86
C LEU A 162 1.10 1.23 -5.44
N SER A 163 0.46 2.36 -5.11
CA SER A 163 0.44 2.92 -3.75
C SER A 163 -0.14 1.91 -2.75
N GLY A 164 -1.26 1.26 -3.09
CA GLY A 164 -1.86 0.22 -2.26
C GLY A 164 -0.97 -1.01 -2.06
N VAL A 165 -0.26 -1.46 -3.11
CA VAL A 165 0.72 -2.54 -2.99
C VAL A 165 1.88 -2.15 -2.05
N MET A 166 2.41 -0.93 -2.17
CA MET A 166 3.47 -0.44 -1.28
C MET A 166 2.97 -0.32 0.17
N ALA A 167 1.71 0.09 0.37
CA ALA A 167 1.07 0.08 1.69
C ALA A 167 0.93 -1.34 2.24
N ALA A 168 0.55 -2.33 1.41
CA ALA A 168 0.46 -3.72 1.82
C ALA A 168 1.83 -4.29 2.24
N ILE A 169 2.89 -3.99 1.50
CA ILE A 169 4.26 -4.37 1.89
C ILE A 169 4.61 -3.76 3.26
N SER A 170 4.24 -2.49 3.49
CA SER A 170 4.45 -1.86 4.80
C SER A 170 3.64 -2.55 5.90
N GLY A 171 2.42 -3.01 5.61
CA GLY A 171 1.60 -3.81 6.52
C GLY A 171 2.23 -5.16 6.88
N ILE A 172 2.81 -5.84 5.89
CA ILE A 172 3.58 -7.08 6.07
C ILE A 172 4.76 -6.83 7.02
N LEU A 173 5.57 -5.83 6.74
CA LEU A 173 6.76 -5.52 7.56
C LEU A 173 6.38 -5.09 8.98
N LEU A 174 5.31 -4.31 9.14
CA LEU A 174 4.85 -3.85 10.43
C LEU A 174 4.30 -5.00 11.27
N SER A 175 3.43 -5.85 10.71
CA SER A 175 2.85 -7.00 11.41
C SER A 175 3.91 -8.07 11.75
N SER A 176 4.91 -8.27 10.90
CA SER A 176 6.06 -9.12 11.18
C SER A 176 6.87 -8.58 12.37
N ARG A 177 7.15 -7.28 12.40
CA ARG A 177 7.93 -6.65 13.47
C ARG A 177 7.22 -6.64 14.82
N LEU A 178 5.89 -6.46 14.81
CA LEU A 178 5.07 -6.43 16.04
C LEU A 178 4.55 -7.81 16.46
N SER A 179 4.83 -8.85 15.67
CA SER A 179 4.28 -10.21 15.85
C SER A 179 2.75 -10.23 15.94
N SER A 180 2.11 -9.19 15.44
CA SER A 180 0.66 -9.03 15.53
C SER A 180 0.13 -8.01 14.50
N ALA A 181 -1.12 -8.19 14.09
CA ALA A 181 -1.86 -7.18 13.35
C ALA A 181 -2.52 -6.21 14.33
N GLN A 182 -2.14 -4.94 14.24
CA GLN A 182 -2.66 -3.88 15.10
C GLN A 182 -3.82 -3.16 14.42
N THR A 183 -4.99 -3.16 15.03
CA THR A 183 -6.17 -2.43 14.52
C THR A 183 -5.94 -0.91 14.54
N ASN A 184 -5.11 -0.42 15.47
CA ASN A 184 -4.78 1.00 15.63
C ASN A 184 -3.53 1.45 14.85
N ALA A 185 -2.92 0.60 14.03
CA ALA A 185 -1.75 0.97 13.23
C ALA A 185 -1.98 2.21 12.35
N CYS A 186 -3.23 2.46 12.00
CA CYS A 186 -3.68 3.64 11.26
C CYS A 186 -3.50 4.96 12.06
N LEU A 187 -3.59 4.94 13.39
CA LEU A 187 -3.49 6.14 14.24
C LEU A 187 -2.05 6.58 14.47
N LEU A 188 -1.08 5.67 14.40
CA LEU A 188 0.34 5.97 14.59
C LEU A 188 0.88 6.94 13.52
N TYR A 189 0.23 7.04 12.36
CA TYR A 189 0.62 7.94 11.28
C TYR A 189 -0.18 9.26 11.23
N THR A 190 -1.24 9.40 12.03
CA THR A 190 -2.11 10.58 12.04
C THR A 190 -1.95 11.43 13.31
N SER A 191 -1.17 10.99 14.30
CA SER A 191 -0.94 11.69 15.59
C SER A 191 0.37 12.49 15.62
N LEU A 192 1.02 12.67 14.49
CA LEU A 192 2.14 13.60 14.27
C LEU A 192 1.68 14.77 13.41
#